data_b4d565d0625a6dddab796c6440194bb7
#
_entry.id   b4d565d0625a6dddab796c6440194bb7
#
_cell.length_a   1.000
_cell.length_b   1.000
_cell.length_c   1.000
_cell.angle_alpha   90.00
_cell.angle_beta   90.00
_cell.angle_gamma   90.00
#
_symmetry.space_group_name_H-M   'P 1'
#
loop_
_entity.id
_entity.type
_entity.pdbx_description
1 polymer ?
#
loop_
_entity_poly.entity_id
_entity_poly.type
_entity_poly.pdbx_seq_one_letter_code
_entity_poly.pdbx_strand_id
1 'polypeptide(L)'
;MIKAQRFRIRGVPYPHTKVTGNVEGRNKWTDAIVAKTAKLQKINGPCLVRVTFRLSREKFHDSNPFGTDLDNLLKRFFDALGRTVFSDAPGKDACVVAIEAAKVLVMNPSESGVDGEIIEMQTANNAIDRTREG
;
A
#
# COMPACT_ATOMS: atom_id res chain seq x y z
N MET A 1 -8.55 18.14 12.47
CA MET A 1 -9.26 16.85 12.35
C MET A 1 -8.44 15.90 11.51
N ILE A 2 -8.24 14.68 11.98
CA ILE A 2 -7.51 13.64 11.24
C ILE A 2 -8.51 12.89 10.35
N LYS A 3 -8.19 12.79 9.07
CA LYS A 3 -8.98 12.03 8.13
C LYS A 3 -8.35 10.67 7.91
N ALA A 4 -9.13 9.63 8.05
CA ALA A 4 -8.69 8.26 7.77
C ALA A 4 -9.58 7.63 6.71
N GLN A 5 -8.96 6.99 5.73
CA GLN A 5 -9.67 6.25 4.70
C GLN A 5 -9.23 4.79 4.75
N ARG A 6 -10.18 3.89 4.84
CA ARG A 6 -9.93 2.46 4.90
C ARG A 6 -10.42 1.79 3.64
N PHE A 7 -9.71 0.75 3.21
CA PHE A 7 -10.09 -0.01 2.04
C PHE A 7 -9.60 -1.44 2.15
N ARG A 8 -10.30 -2.34 1.46
CA ARG A 8 -9.93 -3.74 1.37
C ARG A 8 -9.96 -4.14 -0.10
N ILE A 9 -8.86 -4.73 -0.55
CA ILE A 9 -8.70 -5.17 -1.94
C ILE A 9 -8.49 -6.68 -1.94
N ARG A 10 -9.26 -7.39 -2.76
CA ARG A 10 -9.08 -8.82 -2.98
C ARG A 10 -8.27 -9.06 -4.23
N GLY A 11 -7.40 -10.04 -4.20
CA GLY A 11 -6.56 -10.41 -5.31
C GLY A 11 -5.27 -11.03 -4.83
N VAL A 12 -4.45 -11.46 -5.77
CA VAL A 12 -3.16 -12.06 -5.45
C VAL A 12 -2.10 -10.97 -5.45
N PRO A 13 -1.57 -10.58 -4.28
CA PRO A 13 -0.54 -9.54 -4.24
C PRO A 13 0.71 -9.95 -5.03
N TYR A 14 1.23 -9.00 -5.79
CA TYR A 14 2.44 -9.18 -6.59
C TYR A 14 3.50 -8.18 -6.15
N PRO A 15 4.75 -8.61 -6.01
CA PRO A 15 5.85 -7.72 -5.68
C PRO A 15 6.34 -6.96 -6.91
N HIS A 16 7.09 -5.89 -6.68
CA HIS A 16 7.91 -5.28 -7.71
C HIS A 16 9.15 -6.17 -7.89
N THR A 17 9.35 -6.67 -9.09
CA THR A 17 10.54 -7.47 -9.40
C THR A 17 11.09 -7.08 -10.76
N LYS A 18 12.38 -7.31 -10.97
CA LYS A 18 13.04 -7.11 -12.27
C LYS A 18 12.79 -8.28 -13.21
N VAL A 19 12.39 -9.41 -12.67
CA VAL A 19 12.14 -10.62 -13.47
C VAL A 19 10.74 -10.52 -14.06
N THR A 20 10.65 -10.68 -15.39
CA THR A 20 9.38 -10.72 -16.08
C THR A 20 8.73 -12.09 -15.84
N GLY A 21 7.93 -12.15 -14.78
CA GLY A 21 7.16 -13.34 -14.49
C GLY A 21 5.79 -13.30 -15.12
N ASN A 22 4.77 -13.58 -14.34
CA ASN A 22 3.38 -13.56 -14.77
C ASN A 22 2.89 -12.11 -14.96
N VAL A 23 3.08 -11.58 -16.16
CA VAL A 23 2.70 -10.19 -16.50
C VAL A 23 1.21 -9.97 -16.33
N GLU A 24 0.40 -10.95 -16.71
CA GLU A 24 -1.05 -10.87 -16.58
C GLU A 24 -1.49 -10.77 -15.12
N GLY A 25 -0.94 -11.62 -14.25
CA GLY A 25 -1.24 -11.59 -12.81
C GLY A 25 -0.79 -10.30 -12.17
N ARG A 26 0.40 -9.79 -12.56
CA ARG A 26 0.92 -8.53 -12.07
C ARG A 26 0.00 -7.37 -12.45
N ASN A 27 -0.44 -7.31 -13.69
CA ASN A 27 -1.34 -6.27 -14.17
C ASN A 27 -2.70 -6.37 -13.48
N LYS A 28 -3.21 -7.58 -13.31
CA LYS A 28 -4.48 -7.81 -12.61
C LYS A 28 -4.43 -7.28 -11.18
N TRP A 29 -3.33 -7.51 -10.48
CA TRP A 29 -3.15 -7.00 -9.12
C TRP A 29 -3.09 -5.47 -9.10
N THR A 30 -2.28 -4.88 -9.99
CA THR A 30 -2.17 -3.42 -10.09
C THR A 30 -3.53 -2.79 -10.43
N ASP A 31 -4.25 -3.38 -11.38
CA ASP A 31 -5.57 -2.88 -11.78
C ASP A 31 -6.58 -2.97 -10.63
N ALA A 32 -6.51 -4.02 -9.82
CA ALA A 32 -7.37 -4.16 -8.64
C ALA A 32 -7.12 -3.05 -7.62
N ILE A 33 -5.84 -2.70 -7.39
CA ILE A 33 -5.48 -1.60 -6.49
C ILE A 33 -6.00 -0.27 -7.05
N VAL A 34 -5.74 0.00 -8.33
CA VAL A 34 -6.17 1.24 -8.98
C VAL A 34 -7.68 1.39 -8.94
N ALA A 35 -8.42 0.33 -9.29
CA ALA A 35 -9.88 0.38 -9.32
C ALA A 35 -10.47 0.69 -7.94
N LYS A 36 -9.92 0.09 -6.89
CA LYS A 36 -10.44 0.27 -5.54
C LYS A 36 -10.07 1.64 -4.96
N THR A 37 -8.84 2.08 -5.19
CA THR A 37 -8.32 3.32 -4.60
C THR A 37 -8.70 4.57 -5.40
N ALA A 38 -9.13 4.43 -6.64
CA ALA A 38 -9.64 5.54 -7.44
C ALA A 38 -10.89 6.19 -6.80
N LYS A 39 -11.60 5.45 -5.95
CA LYS A 39 -12.80 5.94 -5.26
C LYS A 39 -12.48 6.72 -3.99
N LEU A 40 -11.23 6.71 -3.56
CA LEU A 40 -10.80 7.41 -2.36
C LEU A 40 -10.61 8.89 -2.65
N GLN A 41 -10.69 9.71 -1.60
CA GLN A 41 -10.33 11.11 -1.71
C GLN A 41 -8.83 11.24 -1.91
N LYS A 42 -8.43 12.15 -2.79
CA LYS A 42 -7.02 12.39 -3.06
C LYS A 42 -6.33 13.03 -1.87
N ILE A 43 -5.10 12.64 -1.64
CA ILE A 43 -4.27 13.12 -0.53
C ILE A 43 -3.02 13.75 -1.13
N ASN A 44 -2.72 14.98 -0.72
CA ASN A 44 -1.55 15.71 -1.21
C ASN A 44 -0.66 16.24 -0.07
N GLY A 45 -0.96 15.88 1.15
CA GLY A 45 -0.19 16.27 2.34
C GLY A 45 0.38 15.08 3.08
N PRO A 46 1.12 15.32 4.19
CA PRO A 46 1.74 14.24 4.94
C PRO A 46 0.72 13.25 5.45
N CYS A 47 1.04 11.96 5.34
CA CYS A 47 0.14 10.90 5.75
C CYS A 47 0.88 9.69 6.28
N LEU A 48 0.17 8.90 7.08
CA LEU A 48 0.57 7.57 7.54
C LEU A 48 -0.20 6.53 6.71
N VAL A 49 0.49 5.51 6.24
CA VAL A 49 -0.16 4.38 5.56
C VAL A 49 0.04 3.12 6.38
N ARG A 50 -1.06 2.45 6.68
CA ARG A 50 -1.07 1.13 7.32
C ARG A 50 -1.54 0.11 6.31
N VAL A 51 -0.76 -0.94 6.09
CA VAL A 51 -1.12 -2.00 5.15
C VAL A 51 -0.84 -3.37 5.74
N THR A 52 -1.74 -4.30 5.45
CA THR A 52 -1.56 -5.71 5.75
C THR A 52 -1.80 -6.49 4.48
N PHE A 53 -0.74 -7.15 3.97
CA PHE A 53 -0.86 -8.04 2.82
C PHE A 53 -1.27 -9.42 3.31
N ARG A 54 -2.37 -9.93 2.77
CA ARG A 54 -2.88 -11.27 3.06
C ARG A 54 -2.40 -12.18 1.93
N LEU A 55 -1.51 -13.10 2.27
CA LEU A 55 -0.87 -13.99 1.30
C LEU A 55 -1.33 -15.42 1.54
N SER A 56 -1.73 -16.11 0.48
CA SER A 56 -2.14 -17.50 0.59
C SER A 56 -0.95 -18.41 0.86
N ARG A 57 -1.24 -19.60 1.36
CA ARG A 57 -0.23 -20.57 1.79
C ARG A 57 0.79 -20.89 0.70
N GLU A 58 0.38 -20.89 -0.56
CA GLU A 58 1.26 -21.21 -1.68
C GLU A 58 2.42 -20.21 -1.84
N LYS A 59 2.33 -19.03 -1.21
CA LYS A 59 3.41 -18.05 -1.21
C LYS A 59 4.46 -18.31 -0.14
N PHE A 60 4.18 -19.26 0.74
CA PHE A 60 5.08 -19.66 1.85
C PHE A 60 5.47 -21.12 1.63
N HIS A 61 6.61 -21.36 1.02
CA HIS A 61 7.09 -22.71 0.74
C HIS A 61 8.53 -22.89 1.27
N ASP A 62 9.06 -24.10 1.18
CA ASP A 62 10.33 -24.45 1.82
C ASP A 62 11.49 -23.55 1.42
N SER A 63 11.55 -23.12 0.16
CA SER A 63 12.60 -22.23 -0.32
C SER A 63 12.30 -20.75 -0.03
N ASN A 64 11.09 -20.44 0.43
CA ASN A 64 10.67 -19.07 0.74
C ASN A 64 9.72 -19.09 1.92
N PRO A 65 10.18 -19.50 3.13
CA PRO A 65 9.29 -19.77 4.25
C PRO A 65 8.59 -18.55 4.81
N PHE A 66 9.07 -17.34 4.50
CA PHE A 66 8.45 -16.09 4.97
C PHE A 66 7.64 -15.41 3.89
N GLY A 67 7.49 -16.03 2.73
CA GLY A 67 6.72 -15.51 1.64
C GLY A 67 7.44 -14.40 0.87
N THR A 68 6.68 -13.64 0.11
CA THR A 68 7.17 -12.57 -0.75
C THR A 68 7.73 -11.40 0.07
N ASP A 69 8.80 -10.76 -0.38
CA ASP A 69 9.42 -9.62 0.30
C ASP A 69 8.43 -8.47 0.49
N LEU A 70 8.35 -8.00 1.72
CA LEU A 70 7.41 -6.95 2.10
C LEU A 70 7.70 -5.62 1.39
N ASP A 71 8.97 -5.24 1.29
CA ASP A 71 9.37 -4.00 0.62
C ASP A 71 8.99 -4.00 -0.86
N ASN A 72 9.11 -5.14 -1.53
CA ASN A 72 8.72 -5.27 -2.94
C ASN A 72 7.20 -5.25 -3.11
N LEU A 73 6.45 -5.80 -2.17
CA LEU A 73 4.99 -5.68 -2.15
C LEU A 73 4.57 -4.22 -1.98
N LEU A 74 5.21 -3.51 -1.06
CA LEU A 74 4.94 -2.10 -0.82
C LEU A 74 5.26 -1.24 -2.03
N LYS A 75 6.37 -1.49 -2.70
CA LYS A 75 6.78 -0.69 -3.84
C LYS A 75 5.74 -0.73 -4.96
N ARG A 76 5.27 -1.90 -5.33
CA ARG A 76 4.21 -2.02 -6.35
C ARG A 76 2.91 -1.37 -5.90
N PHE A 77 2.57 -1.56 -4.63
CA PHE A 77 1.36 -0.98 -4.04
C PHE A 77 1.41 0.55 -4.10
N PHE A 78 2.50 1.17 -3.67
CA PHE A 78 2.65 2.62 -3.71
C PHE A 78 2.71 3.17 -5.13
N ASP A 79 3.33 2.46 -6.07
CA ASP A 79 3.31 2.86 -7.47
C ASP A 79 1.88 2.93 -8.01
N ALA A 80 1.03 1.99 -7.62
CA ALA A 80 -0.38 2.00 -7.99
C ALA A 80 -1.14 3.16 -7.34
N LEU A 81 -0.90 3.41 -6.04
CA LEU A 81 -1.51 4.54 -5.34
C LEU A 81 -1.12 5.89 -5.94
N GLY A 82 0.08 5.97 -6.52
CA GLY A 82 0.54 7.16 -7.22
C GLY A 82 -0.31 7.52 -8.44
N ARG A 83 -1.08 6.57 -8.96
CA ARG A 83 -2.01 6.80 -10.08
C ARG A 83 -3.38 7.26 -9.62
N THR A 84 -3.69 7.14 -8.34
CA THR A 84 -5.02 7.39 -7.79
C THR A 84 -4.96 8.37 -6.63
N VAL A 85 -4.86 7.86 -5.41
CA VAL A 85 -4.99 8.68 -4.20
C VAL A 85 -3.86 9.70 -4.06
N PHE A 86 -2.66 9.41 -4.55
CA PHE A 86 -1.51 10.32 -4.51
C PHE A 86 -1.21 10.99 -5.85
N SER A 87 -2.11 10.91 -6.83
CA SER A 87 -1.83 11.41 -8.18
C SER A 87 -1.60 12.93 -8.23
N ASP A 88 -2.21 13.67 -7.32
CA ASP A 88 -2.08 15.13 -7.23
C ASP A 88 -1.01 15.58 -6.23
N ALA A 89 -0.41 14.64 -5.50
CA ALA A 89 0.59 14.97 -4.49
C ALA A 89 1.95 15.28 -5.16
N PRO A 90 2.64 16.33 -4.71
CA PRO A 90 4.02 16.56 -5.16
C PRO A 90 4.90 15.36 -4.80
N GLY A 91 5.56 14.76 -5.81
CA GLY A 91 6.35 13.56 -5.58
C GLY A 91 5.54 12.31 -5.31
N LYS A 92 4.22 12.35 -5.52
CA LYS A 92 3.30 11.22 -5.34
C LYS A 92 3.37 10.62 -3.93
N ASP A 93 3.86 9.36 -3.81
CA ASP A 93 3.98 8.68 -2.51
C ASP A 93 5.05 9.31 -1.59
N ALA A 94 5.77 10.34 -2.06
CA ALA A 94 6.68 11.09 -1.19
C ALA A 94 5.96 11.79 -0.04
N CYS A 95 4.64 11.98 -0.13
CA CYS A 95 3.85 12.53 0.97
C CYS A 95 3.65 11.51 2.12
N VAL A 96 3.98 10.25 1.91
CA VAL A 96 3.90 9.23 2.96
C VAL A 96 5.10 9.41 3.89
N VAL A 97 4.84 9.82 5.12
CA VAL A 97 5.88 10.12 6.12
C VAL A 97 6.04 8.99 7.13
N ALA A 98 5.10 8.05 7.18
CA ALA A 98 5.18 6.90 8.07
C ALA A 98 4.43 5.72 7.46
N ILE A 99 4.96 4.52 7.67
CA ILE A 99 4.38 3.29 7.15
C ILE A 99 4.37 2.25 8.27
N GLU A 100 3.21 1.60 8.45
CA GLU A 100 3.10 0.38 9.23
C GLU A 100 2.67 -0.72 8.27
N ALA A 101 3.47 -1.75 8.12
CA ALA A 101 3.20 -2.79 7.14
C ALA A 101 3.43 -4.18 7.72
N ALA A 102 2.62 -5.13 7.29
CA ALA A 102 2.71 -6.51 7.73
C ALA A 102 2.30 -7.46 6.60
N LYS A 103 2.78 -8.68 6.70
CA LYS A 103 2.32 -9.81 5.89
C LYS A 103 1.64 -10.79 6.82
N VAL A 104 0.51 -11.33 6.41
CA VAL A 104 -0.18 -12.39 7.16
C VAL A 104 -0.52 -13.53 6.22
N LEU A 105 -0.46 -14.75 6.78
CA LEU A 105 -0.84 -15.95 6.06
C LEU A 105 -2.35 -16.11 6.13
N VAL A 106 -2.99 -16.34 4.98
CA VAL A 106 -4.39 -16.75 4.92
C VAL A 106 -4.46 -18.15 4.33
N MET A 107 -5.35 -18.97 4.86
CA MET A 107 -5.43 -20.38 4.45
C MET A 107 -6.21 -20.56 3.16
N ASN A 108 -7.19 -19.72 2.91
CA ASN A 108 -8.00 -19.78 1.71
C ASN A 108 -7.51 -18.73 0.71
N PRO A 109 -7.11 -19.15 -0.52
CA PRO A 109 -6.66 -18.17 -1.53
C PRO A 109 -7.65 -17.06 -1.84
N SER A 110 -8.96 -17.32 -1.65
CA SER A 110 -9.98 -16.28 -1.87
C SER A 110 -9.89 -15.13 -0.87
N GLU A 111 -9.18 -15.31 0.23
CA GLU A 111 -8.98 -14.30 1.25
C GLU A 111 -7.72 -13.46 1.01
N SER A 112 -6.93 -13.79 -0.02
CA SER A 112 -5.72 -13.02 -0.33
C SER A 112 -6.06 -11.61 -0.78
N GLY A 113 -5.12 -10.68 -0.57
CA GLY A 113 -5.31 -9.29 -0.92
C GLY A 113 -4.56 -8.35 0.01
N VAL A 114 -5.09 -7.14 0.17
CA VAL A 114 -4.51 -6.15 1.06
C VAL A 114 -5.60 -5.39 1.80
N ASP A 115 -5.37 -5.13 3.08
CA ASP A 115 -6.15 -4.19 3.86
C ASP A 115 -5.30 -2.94 4.05
N GLY A 116 -5.86 -1.78 3.77
CA GLY A 116 -5.14 -0.52 3.86
C GLY A 116 -5.91 0.54 4.61
N GLU A 117 -5.13 1.45 5.20
CA GLU A 117 -5.66 2.65 5.84
C GLU A 117 -4.69 3.79 5.57
N ILE A 118 -5.21 4.92 5.13
CA ILE A 118 -4.41 6.11 4.91
C ILE A 118 -4.93 7.20 5.83
N ILE A 119 -4.05 7.74 6.66
CA ILE A 119 -4.39 8.75 7.66
C ILE A 119 -3.64 10.03 7.33
N GLU A 120 -4.36 11.10 7.00
CA GLU A 120 -3.76 12.42 6.82
C GLU A 120 -3.27 12.96 8.16
N MET A 121 -2.02 13.42 8.18
CA MET A 121 -1.37 13.84 9.42
C MET A 121 -1.19 15.35 9.48
N GLN A 122 -2.30 16.07 9.52
CA GLN A 122 -2.25 17.54 9.66
C GLN A 122 -1.49 17.98 10.91
N THR A 123 -1.58 17.16 11.97
CA THR A 123 -0.85 17.40 13.21
C THR A 123 0.66 17.37 13.03
N ALA A 124 1.19 16.57 12.09
CA ALA A 124 2.62 16.52 11.83
C ALA A 124 3.12 17.87 11.29
N ASN A 125 2.37 18.47 10.36
CA ASN A 125 2.67 19.80 9.84
C ASN A 125 2.63 20.85 10.94
N ASN A 126 1.61 20.82 11.78
CA ASN A 126 1.48 21.77 12.88
C ASN A 126 2.63 21.62 13.88
N ALA A 127 3.05 20.38 14.16
CA ALA A 127 4.18 20.14 15.05
C ALA A 127 5.49 20.70 14.49
N ILE A 128 5.74 20.54 13.21
CA ILE A 128 6.91 21.08 12.52
C ILE A 128 6.90 22.61 12.57
N ASP A 129 5.76 23.23 12.27
CA ASP A 129 5.61 24.68 12.28
C ASP A 129 5.84 25.25 13.69
N ARG A 130 5.30 24.60 14.70
CA ARG A 130 5.52 25.00 16.11
C ARG A 130 6.99 24.92 16.48
N THR A 131 7.70 23.92 16.01
CA THR A 131 9.14 23.78 16.27
C THR A 131 9.92 24.92 15.65
N ARG A 132 9.52 25.39 14.47
CA ARG A 132 10.14 26.54 13.81
C ARG A 132 9.86 27.84 14.53
N GLU A 133 8.69 27.97 15.09
CA GLU A 133 8.28 29.17 15.82
C GLU A 133 8.92 29.23 17.22
N GLY A 134 9.27 28.10 17.75
CA GLY A 134 9.91 28.00 19.05
C GLY A 134 11.40 28.11 18.96
#